data_03a79ae3d458360585a54e3a07ec130d
#
_entry.id   03a79ae3d458360585a54e3a07ec130d
#
_cell.length_a   1.000
_cell.length_b   1.000
_cell.length_c   1.000
_cell.angle_alpha   90.00
_cell.angle_beta   90.00
_cell.angle_gamma   90.00
#
_symmetry.space_group_name_H-M   'P 1'
#
loop_
_entity.id
_entity.type
_entity.pdbx_description
1 polymer ?
#
loop_
_entity_poly.entity_id
_entity_poly.type
_entity_poly.pdbx_seq_one_letter_code
_entity_poly.pdbx_strand_id
1 'polypeptide(L)'
;MYINSCWPTPYLYSGFTDEVLCLMENLVFHHTKHGVSLFFIIFADTITNKMNKIQLFFVASLAGLMLVGCKDKPKSDDIIAPKPVKQVQTGPESMQEIKQSQDVDWVGSQYIIEIVRTPDKELALTKDESGKVYHDNKISMRILRKDGSQFFGRTFTKADFASLLDEDTRKNGALLGIVLDKTEENQLRFAASVGSPDVLSDQYIPILLTVTRMGAVSMAKDDRLDAGAMEEDEGV
;
A
#
# COMPACT_ATOMS: atom_id res chain seq x y z
N MET A 1 -29.44 -19.84 10.67
CA MET A 1 -29.40 -19.71 12.13
C MET A 1 -27.92 -19.66 12.54
N TYR A 2 -27.29 -18.46 12.44
CA TYR A 2 -25.89 -18.25 12.82
C TYR A 2 -25.86 -17.25 13.96
N ILE A 3 -25.32 -17.69 15.08
CA ILE A 3 -25.14 -16.91 16.30
C ILE A 3 -23.75 -16.26 16.23
N ASN A 4 -23.69 -14.94 16.10
CA ASN A 4 -22.46 -14.16 16.24
C ASN A 4 -22.22 -13.87 17.71
N SER A 5 -21.19 -14.46 18.26
CA SER A 5 -20.66 -14.16 19.60
C SER A 5 -19.70 -12.97 19.54
N CYS A 6 -20.10 -11.84 20.13
CA CYS A 6 -19.20 -10.72 20.43
C CYS A 6 -18.37 -11.07 21.67
N TRP A 7 -17.06 -10.95 21.60
CA TRP A 7 -16.13 -11.02 22.72
C TRP A 7 -15.82 -9.61 23.23
N PRO A 8 -15.83 -9.35 24.54
CA PRO A 8 -15.46 -8.04 25.09
C PRO A 8 -13.96 -7.94 25.32
N THR A 9 -13.32 -6.89 24.81
CA THR A 9 -11.99 -6.47 25.23
C THR A 9 -12.09 -5.42 26.33
N PRO A 10 -11.33 -5.52 27.42
CA PRO A 10 -11.34 -4.52 28.49
C PRO A 10 -10.24 -3.47 28.25
N TYR A 11 -10.58 -2.21 28.04
CA TYR A 11 -9.84 -1.08 28.62
C TYR A 11 -10.64 0.23 28.51
N LEU A 12 -10.76 0.87 29.66
CA LEU A 12 -11.38 2.12 30.03
C LEU A 12 -11.12 3.31 29.08
N TYR A 13 -12.20 3.99 28.65
CA TYR A 13 -12.30 5.45 28.83
C TYR A 13 -13.77 5.85 28.93
N SER A 14 -14.09 6.63 29.95
CA SER A 14 -15.41 7.03 30.39
C SER A 14 -16.09 8.01 29.41
N GLY A 15 -17.39 7.79 29.14
CA GLY A 15 -18.30 8.87 28.85
C GLY A 15 -18.94 8.98 27.47
N PHE A 16 -19.07 7.88 26.72
CA PHE A 16 -20.00 7.85 25.58
C PHE A 16 -20.75 6.52 25.59
N THR A 17 -22.07 6.59 25.64
CA THR A 17 -22.94 5.42 25.81
C THR A 17 -22.87 4.51 24.58
N ASP A 18 -22.66 3.22 24.84
CA ASP A 18 -22.52 2.12 23.86
C ASP A 18 -23.69 1.93 22.86
N GLU A 19 -24.80 2.64 23.06
CA GLU A 19 -25.96 2.59 22.15
C GLU A 19 -25.77 3.32 20.81
N VAL A 20 -24.81 4.26 20.70
CA VAL A 20 -24.61 5.03 19.46
C VAL A 20 -23.70 4.28 18.47
N LEU A 21 -22.80 3.42 18.97
CA LEU A 21 -21.90 2.65 18.10
C LEU A 21 -22.59 1.47 17.40
N CYS A 22 -23.56 0.86 18.05
CA CYS A 22 -24.31 -0.28 17.50
C CYS A 22 -25.32 0.11 16.39
N LEU A 23 -25.71 1.39 16.32
CA LEU A 23 -26.61 1.92 15.27
C LEU A 23 -25.91 2.30 13.97
N MET A 24 -24.59 2.45 13.98
CA MET A 24 -23.83 2.83 12.76
C MET A 24 -23.41 1.63 11.90
N GLU A 25 -23.37 0.41 12.42
CA GLU A 25 -22.96 -0.79 11.65
C GLU A 25 -24.09 -1.44 10.82
N ASN A 26 -25.34 -1.03 10.96
CA ASN A 26 -26.48 -1.61 10.23
C ASN A 26 -27.01 -0.76 9.06
N LEU A 27 -26.28 0.26 8.61
CA LEU A 27 -26.67 1.03 7.42
C LEU A 27 -26.09 0.39 6.15
N VAL A 28 -26.80 -0.60 5.64
CA VAL A 28 -26.62 -1.15 4.28
C VAL A 28 -26.99 -0.06 3.27
N PHE A 29 -26.05 0.31 2.43
CA PHE A 29 -26.21 1.26 1.33
C PHE A 29 -27.21 0.73 0.31
N HIS A 30 -28.44 1.23 0.31
CA HIS A 30 -29.37 1.06 -0.81
C HIS A 30 -29.33 2.34 -1.66
N HIS A 31 -28.69 2.24 -2.81
CA HIS A 31 -28.54 3.35 -3.75
C HIS A 31 -29.83 3.52 -4.57
N THR A 32 -30.67 4.50 -4.25
CA THR A 32 -31.78 4.93 -5.10
C THR A 32 -31.65 6.41 -5.47
N LYS A 33 -31.98 6.74 -6.70
CA LYS A 33 -31.82 8.03 -7.38
C LYS A 33 -32.52 9.26 -6.75
N HIS A 34 -33.15 9.12 -5.59
CA HIS A 34 -33.89 10.19 -4.89
C HIS A 34 -33.55 10.31 -3.38
N GLY A 35 -32.36 9.89 -2.98
CA GLY A 35 -31.98 9.62 -1.58
C GLY A 35 -31.73 10.82 -0.67
N VAL A 36 -31.87 12.08 -1.06
CA VAL A 36 -31.49 13.22 -0.20
C VAL A 36 -32.64 13.70 0.68
N SER A 37 -33.89 13.49 0.30
CA SER A 37 -35.05 14.02 1.02
C SER A 37 -35.50 13.18 2.23
N LEU A 38 -35.29 11.85 2.19
CA LEU A 38 -35.75 10.97 3.28
C LEU A 38 -34.83 10.99 4.52
N PHE A 39 -33.55 11.27 4.33
CA PHE A 39 -32.55 11.32 5.41
C PHE A 39 -32.79 12.50 6.36
N PHE A 40 -33.28 13.63 5.84
CA PHE A 40 -33.57 14.81 6.66
C PHE A 40 -34.81 14.65 7.55
N ILE A 41 -35.81 13.88 7.12
CA ILE A 41 -37.06 13.68 7.88
C ILE A 41 -36.83 12.75 9.07
N ILE A 42 -36.07 11.68 8.91
CA ILE A 42 -35.83 10.72 10.00
C ILE A 42 -34.90 11.31 11.07
N PHE A 43 -33.95 12.17 10.68
CA PHE A 43 -33.06 12.85 11.63
C PHE A 43 -33.79 13.92 12.46
N ALA A 44 -34.80 14.58 11.88
CA ALA A 44 -35.58 15.61 12.56
C ALA A 44 -36.46 15.03 13.70
N ASP A 45 -37.08 13.87 13.49
CA ASP A 45 -37.97 13.27 14.50
C ASP A 45 -37.22 12.70 15.71
N THR A 46 -35.99 12.26 15.54
CA THR A 46 -35.20 11.67 16.64
C THR A 46 -34.62 12.75 17.57
N ILE A 47 -34.33 13.93 17.02
CA ILE A 47 -33.75 15.06 17.77
C ILE A 47 -34.80 15.82 18.59
N THR A 48 -36.03 15.95 18.08
CA THR A 48 -37.07 16.74 18.76
C THR A 48 -37.61 16.08 20.02
N ASN A 49 -37.50 14.77 20.17
CA ASN A 49 -38.08 14.05 21.30
C ASN A 49 -37.24 14.06 22.60
N LYS A 50 -35.97 14.53 22.54
CA LYS A 50 -35.05 14.52 23.69
C LYS A 50 -34.45 15.89 24.05
N MET A 51 -34.83 16.97 23.34
CA MET A 51 -34.23 18.29 23.56
C MET A 51 -35.11 19.22 24.37
N ASN A 52 -34.49 19.90 25.39
CA ASN A 52 -35.11 20.97 26.15
C ASN A 52 -35.40 22.18 25.24
N LYS A 53 -36.51 22.91 25.53
CA LYS A 53 -36.97 24.06 24.72
C LYS A 53 -35.88 25.09 24.38
N ILE A 54 -34.87 25.24 25.24
CA ILE A 54 -33.72 26.15 25.03
C ILE A 54 -32.78 25.62 23.92
N GLN A 55 -32.57 24.31 23.79
CA GLN A 55 -31.74 23.72 22.75
C GLN A 55 -32.41 23.82 21.36
N LEU A 56 -33.76 23.74 21.34
CA LEU A 56 -34.53 23.88 20.09
C LEU A 56 -34.35 25.29 19.50
N PHE A 57 -34.31 26.33 20.34
CA PHE A 57 -34.05 27.73 19.88
C PHE A 57 -32.65 27.91 19.31
N PHE A 58 -31.64 27.25 19.84
CA PHE A 58 -30.26 27.32 19.30
C PHE A 58 -30.13 26.65 17.96
N VAL A 59 -30.75 25.48 17.76
CA VAL A 59 -30.74 24.76 16.49
C VAL A 59 -31.51 25.51 15.41
N ALA A 60 -32.65 26.10 15.75
CA ALA A 60 -33.45 26.93 14.83
C ALA A 60 -32.73 28.22 14.44
N SER A 61 -31.99 28.85 15.36
CA SER A 61 -31.17 30.02 15.10
C SER A 61 -29.99 29.73 14.18
N LEU A 62 -29.34 28.56 14.34
CA LEU A 62 -28.21 28.14 13.51
C LEU A 62 -28.67 27.76 12.09
N ALA A 63 -29.84 27.12 11.95
CA ALA A 63 -30.44 26.79 10.66
C ALA A 63 -30.88 28.03 9.88
N GLY A 64 -31.31 29.09 10.57
CA GLY A 64 -31.68 30.38 9.95
C GLY A 64 -30.51 31.14 9.32
N LEU A 65 -29.31 30.98 9.84
CA LEU A 65 -28.09 31.62 9.34
C LEU A 65 -27.58 31.02 8.02
N MET A 66 -27.99 29.82 7.66
CA MET A 66 -27.57 29.14 6.42
C MET A 66 -28.39 29.57 5.18
N LEU A 67 -29.50 30.31 5.35
CA LEU A 67 -30.40 30.67 4.25
C LEU A 67 -30.10 32.05 3.61
N VAL A 68 -29.12 32.83 4.07
CA VAL A 68 -28.78 34.14 3.58
C VAL A 68 -27.62 34.17 2.57
N GLY A 69 -27.21 33.04 2.04
CA GLY A 69 -25.98 32.87 1.24
C GLY A 69 -26.16 32.70 -0.27
N CYS A 70 -27.32 32.99 -0.89
CA CYS A 70 -27.42 33.01 -2.35
C CYS A 70 -27.43 34.45 -2.89
N LYS A 71 -26.22 34.99 -3.06
CA LYS A 71 -26.03 36.13 -3.97
C LYS A 71 -25.61 35.56 -5.32
N ASP A 72 -26.40 35.82 -6.36
CA ASP A 72 -26.05 35.51 -7.74
C ASP A 72 -24.66 36.09 -8.06
N LYS A 73 -23.75 35.20 -8.44
CA LYS A 73 -22.44 35.61 -8.96
C LYS A 73 -22.68 36.25 -10.34
N PRO A 74 -22.16 37.45 -10.60
CA PRO A 74 -22.15 37.99 -11.96
C PRO A 74 -21.37 36.98 -12.83
N LYS A 75 -21.94 36.67 -14.00
CA LYS A 75 -21.27 35.96 -15.08
C LYS A 75 -20.05 36.80 -15.48
N SER A 76 -18.88 36.44 -14.98
CA SER A 76 -17.62 36.95 -15.50
C SER A 76 -17.27 36.08 -16.69
N ASP A 77 -17.23 36.74 -17.85
CA ASP A 77 -16.72 36.15 -19.07
C ASP A 77 -15.33 35.58 -18.86
N ASP A 78 -15.21 34.31 -19.27
CA ASP A 78 -14.06 33.68 -19.85
C ASP A 78 -12.68 33.95 -19.21
N ILE A 79 -12.50 33.52 -17.96
CA ILE A 79 -11.17 33.25 -17.47
C ILE A 79 -10.98 31.75 -17.57
N ILE A 80 -10.49 31.30 -18.73
CA ILE A 80 -9.85 29.97 -18.87
C ILE A 80 -8.64 30.00 -17.93
N ALA A 81 -8.83 29.59 -16.71
CA ALA A 81 -7.69 29.28 -15.83
C ALA A 81 -6.86 28.22 -16.56
N PRO A 82 -5.61 28.50 -16.92
CA PRO A 82 -4.77 27.47 -17.54
C PRO A 82 -4.75 26.29 -16.57
N LYS A 83 -5.17 25.10 -17.06
CA LYS A 83 -4.96 23.87 -16.32
C LYS A 83 -3.52 23.91 -15.82
N PRO A 84 -3.26 23.63 -14.53
CA PRO A 84 -1.89 23.51 -14.08
C PRO A 84 -1.20 22.51 -15.01
N VAL A 85 -0.29 23.04 -15.82
CA VAL A 85 0.57 22.24 -16.68
C VAL A 85 1.33 21.36 -15.70
N LYS A 86 1.01 20.05 -15.67
CA LYS A 86 1.89 19.08 -15.03
C LYS A 86 3.27 19.37 -15.62
N GLN A 87 4.19 19.83 -14.80
CA GLN A 87 5.58 19.97 -15.22
C GLN A 87 5.98 18.57 -15.70
N VAL A 88 6.09 18.42 -17.01
CA VAL A 88 6.68 17.22 -17.61
C VAL A 88 8.13 17.26 -17.13
N GLN A 89 8.46 16.39 -16.18
CA GLN A 89 9.84 16.20 -15.78
C GLN A 89 10.57 15.68 -17.02
N THR A 90 11.43 16.50 -17.60
CA THR A 90 12.13 16.21 -18.86
C THR A 90 13.36 15.33 -18.69
N GLY A 91 13.48 14.60 -17.59
CA GLY A 91 14.60 13.72 -17.28
C GLY A 91 14.17 12.37 -16.72
N PRO A 92 15.09 11.40 -16.59
CA PRO A 92 14.81 10.12 -15.97
C PRO A 92 14.26 10.30 -14.56
N GLU A 93 13.20 9.59 -14.22
CA GLU A 93 12.65 9.58 -12.87
C GLU A 93 13.45 8.61 -11.98
N SER A 94 13.31 8.79 -10.68
CA SER A 94 13.88 7.88 -9.69
C SER A 94 12.77 7.23 -8.89
N MET A 95 12.85 5.91 -8.70
CA MET A 95 11.98 5.22 -7.77
C MET A 95 12.29 5.68 -6.34
N GLN A 96 11.30 5.61 -5.46
CA GLN A 96 11.47 5.99 -4.06
C GLN A 96 12.49 5.09 -3.36
N GLU A 97 13.38 5.67 -2.53
CA GLU A 97 14.22 4.90 -1.62
C GLU A 97 13.36 4.17 -0.58
N ILE A 98 13.66 2.89 -0.36
CA ILE A 98 12.96 2.06 0.64
C ILE A 98 13.99 1.47 1.58
N LYS A 99 13.74 1.59 2.88
CA LYS A 99 14.53 0.97 3.95
C LYS A 99 13.64 0.05 4.75
N GLN A 100 14.07 -1.20 4.90
CA GLN A 100 13.39 -2.22 5.70
C GLN A 100 14.39 -2.79 6.70
N SER A 101 13.92 -3.02 7.92
CA SER A 101 14.67 -3.73 8.97
C SER A 101 13.71 -4.68 9.67
N GLN A 102 14.12 -5.94 9.82
CA GLN A 102 13.31 -6.98 10.40
C GLN A 102 14.16 -7.89 11.28
N ASP A 103 13.68 -8.13 12.51
CA ASP A 103 14.25 -9.12 13.42
C ASP A 103 13.76 -10.52 13.03
N VAL A 104 14.66 -11.51 13.02
CA VAL A 104 14.34 -12.90 12.72
C VAL A 104 15.07 -13.84 13.67
N ASP A 105 14.39 -14.88 14.10
CA ASP A 105 15.00 -16.01 14.81
C ASP A 105 15.42 -17.08 13.80
N TRP A 106 16.70 -17.32 13.68
CA TRP A 106 17.24 -18.30 12.75
C TRP A 106 18.33 -19.12 13.41
N VAL A 107 18.22 -20.46 13.32
CA VAL A 107 19.20 -21.41 13.86
C VAL A 107 19.47 -21.19 15.36
N GLY A 108 18.41 -20.87 16.13
CA GLY A 108 18.52 -20.64 17.57
C GLY A 108 19.21 -19.33 17.97
N SER A 109 19.42 -18.43 17.04
CA SER A 109 20.00 -17.10 17.26
C SER A 109 19.17 -16.01 16.62
N GLN A 110 19.18 -14.83 17.20
CA GLN A 110 18.52 -13.66 16.66
C GLN A 110 19.40 -12.93 15.65
N TYR A 111 18.82 -12.56 14.52
CA TYR A 111 19.45 -11.78 13.47
C TYR A 111 18.59 -10.59 13.13
N ILE A 112 19.20 -9.55 12.56
CA ILE A 112 18.54 -8.38 12.01
C ILE A 112 18.82 -8.38 10.51
N ILE A 113 17.76 -8.38 9.69
CA ILE A 113 17.85 -8.28 8.24
C ILE A 113 17.56 -6.84 7.85
N GLU A 114 18.52 -6.19 7.23
CA GLU A 114 18.40 -4.83 6.72
C GLU A 114 18.47 -4.85 5.20
N ILE A 115 17.47 -4.28 4.55
CA ILE A 115 17.38 -4.17 3.09
C ILE A 115 17.11 -2.71 2.73
N VAL A 116 17.98 -2.15 1.89
CA VAL A 116 17.87 -0.76 1.43
C VAL A 116 17.89 -0.74 -0.09
N ARG A 117 16.79 -0.31 -0.72
CA ARG A 117 16.71 -0.01 -2.14
C ARG A 117 16.97 1.47 -2.37
N THR A 118 17.90 1.78 -3.25
CA THR A 118 18.26 3.16 -3.61
C THR A 118 18.37 3.26 -5.13
N PRO A 119 17.77 4.27 -5.79
CA PRO A 119 18.00 4.53 -7.19
C PRO A 119 19.46 4.92 -7.42
N ASP A 120 20.05 4.42 -8.50
CA ASP A 120 21.45 4.68 -8.83
C ASP A 120 21.58 5.27 -10.23
N LYS A 121 22.11 6.48 -10.30
CA LYS A 121 22.30 7.24 -11.56
C LYS A 121 23.43 6.71 -12.43
N GLU A 122 24.30 5.86 -11.87
CA GLU A 122 25.42 5.25 -12.60
C GLU A 122 25.02 3.97 -13.33
N LEU A 123 23.87 3.37 -12.95
CA LEU A 123 23.32 2.21 -13.63
C LEU A 123 22.65 2.58 -14.96
N ALA A 124 22.51 1.59 -15.83
CA ALA A 124 21.78 1.75 -17.07
C ALA A 124 20.32 2.19 -16.80
N LEU A 125 19.82 3.09 -17.63
CA LEU A 125 18.44 3.55 -17.52
C LEU A 125 17.46 2.43 -17.89
N THR A 126 16.30 2.45 -17.25
CA THR A 126 15.19 1.52 -17.46
C THR A 126 13.99 2.25 -18.05
N LYS A 127 13.02 1.52 -18.57
CA LYS A 127 11.82 2.09 -19.20
C LYS A 127 10.59 1.30 -18.79
N ASP A 128 9.48 2.00 -18.61
CA ASP A 128 8.18 1.37 -18.52
C ASP A 128 7.57 1.12 -19.92
N GLU A 129 6.38 0.54 -19.95
CA GLU A 129 5.63 0.21 -21.17
C GLU A 129 5.22 1.46 -21.96
N SER A 130 5.13 2.62 -21.31
CA SER A 130 4.83 3.92 -21.94
C SER A 130 6.08 4.55 -22.58
N GLY A 131 7.25 3.98 -22.32
CA GLY A 131 8.55 4.51 -22.77
C GLY A 131 9.12 5.59 -21.84
N LYS A 132 8.51 5.83 -20.69
CA LYS A 132 9.05 6.73 -19.67
C LYS A 132 10.30 6.13 -19.04
N VAL A 133 11.30 6.97 -18.82
CA VAL A 133 12.66 6.55 -18.45
C VAL A 133 12.88 6.73 -16.95
N TYR A 134 13.56 5.74 -16.34
CA TYR A 134 13.87 5.73 -14.92
C TYR A 134 15.33 5.39 -14.66
N HIS A 135 15.83 5.82 -13.51
CA HIS A 135 17.07 5.29 -12.94
C HIS A 135 16.81 3.91 -12.35
N ASP A 136 17.67 2.94 -12.68
CA ASP A 136 17.60 1.61 -12.05
C ASP A 136 18.05 1.69 -10.58
N ASN A 137 17.77 0.63 -9.84
CA ASN A 137 18.04 0.55 -8.41
C ASN A 137 19.22 -0.38 -8.10
N LYS A 138 19.91 -0.08 -7.02
CA LYS A 138 20.72 -1.05 -6.27
C LYS A 138 20.04 -1.37 -4.94
N ILE A 139 20.19 -2.61 -4.49
CA ILE A 139 19.65 -3.07 -3.21
C ILE A 139 20.78 -3.58 -2.36
N SER A 140 21.04 -2.90 -1.25
CA SER A 140 21.96 -3.35 -0.23
C SER A 140 21.23 -4.24 0.78
N MET A 141 21.70 -5.47 0.94
CA MET A 141 21.19 -6.41 1.94
C MET A 141 22.29 -6.69 2.96
N ARG A 142 21.95 -6.55 4.24
CA ARG A 142 22.81 -6.92 5.36
C ARG A 142 22.04 -7.82 6.31
N ILE A 143 22.70 -8.83 6.81
CA ILE A 143 22.21 -9.70 7.88
C ILE A 143 23.18 -9.57 9.03
N LEU A 144 22.70 -9.00 10.13
CA LEU A 144 23.50 -8.74 11.32
C LEU A 144 23.14 -9.73 12.41
N ARG A 145 24.14 -10.12 13.22
CA ARG A 145 23.89 -10.89 14.45
C ARG A 145 23.39 -9.94 15.55
N LYS A 146 22.88 -10.51 16.61
CA LYS A 146 22.38 -9.75 17.78
C LYS A 146 23.43 -8.80 18.38
N ASP A 147 24.71 -9.14 18.27
CA ASP A 147 25.84 -8.31 18.73
C ASP A 147 26.20 -7.18 17.76
N GLY A 148 25.46 -7.03 16.66
CA GLY A 148 25.71 -6.06 15.60
C GLY A 148 26.79 -6.48 14.59
N SER A 149 27.45 -7.63 14.77
CA SER A 149 28.42 -8.12 13.80
C SER A 149 27.74 -8.57 12.52
N GLN A 150 28.37 -8.29 11.36
CA GLN A 150 27.81 -8.67 10.08
C GLN A 150 28.03 -10.16 9.83
N PHE A 151 26.91 -10.89 9.59
CA PHE A 151 26.95 -12.26 9.11
C PHE A 151 27.05 -12.31 7.58
N PHE A 152 26.24 -11.48 6.91
CA PHE A 152 26.19 -11.40 5.46
C PHE A 152 26.01 -9.95 5.03
N GLY A 153 26.58 -9.60 3.89
CA GLY A 153 26.37 -8.28 3.28
C GLY A 153 26.70 -8.33 1.80
N ARG A 154 25.74 -7.91 0.97
CA ARG A 154 25.89 -7.83 -0.48
C ARG A 154 25.00 -6.73 -1.04
N THR A 155 25.49 -6.06 -2.08
CA THR A 155 24.69 -5.16 -2.90
C THR A 155 24.34 -5.87 -4.19
N PHE A 156 23.06 -5.85 -4.53
CA PHE A 156 22.50 -6.44 -5.74
C PHE A 156 22.10 -5.35 -6.73
N THR A 157 22.29 -5.64 -7.98
CA THR A 157 21.80 -4.87 -9.13
C THR A 157 21.02 -5.80 -10.06
N LYS A 158 20.30 -5.26 -11.02
CA LYS A 158 19.62 -6.07 -12.06
C LYS A 158 20.59 -7.03 -12.78
N ALA A 159 21.83 -6.64 -12.96
CA ALA A 159 22.84 -7.47 -13.61
C ALA A 159 23.09 -8.81 -12.91
N ASP A 160 22.94 -8.88 -11.58
CA ASP A 160 23.08 -10.12 -10.83
C ASP A 160 22.02 -11.16 -11.21
N PHE A 161 20.88 -10.73 -11.70
CA PHE A 161 19.74 -11.57 -12.07
C PHE A 161 19.64 -11.83 -13.59
N ALA A 162 20.56 -11.30 -14.39
CA ALA A 162 20.45 -11.26 -15.86
C ALA A 162 20.22 -12.62 -16.52
N SER A 163 20.75 -13.73 -15.96
CA SER A 163 20.56 -15.08 -16.48
C SER A 163 19.13 -15.63 -16.32
N LEU A 164 18.34 -15.03 -15.42
CA LEU A 164 16.98 -15.44 -15.10
C LEU A 164 15.93 -14.60 -15.85
N LEU A 165 16.34 -13.49 -16.46
CA LEU A 165 15.46 -12.54 -17.13
C LEU A 165 15.33 -12.85 -18.62
N ASP A 166 14.14 -12.60 -19.18
CA ASP A 166 13.97 -12.50 -20.62
C ASP A 166 14.69 -11.25 -21.18
N GLU A 167 14.74 -11.13 -22.50
CA GLU A 167 15.49 -10.07 -23.18
C GLU A 167 14.90 -8.67 -22.88
N ASP A 168 13.58 -8.55 -22.86
CA ASP A 168 12.90 -7.27 -22.64
C ASP A 168 13.09 -6.79 -21.21
N THR A 169 12.81 -7.64 -20.22
CA THR A 169 13.01 -7.31 -18.81
C THR A 169 14.48 -7.00 -18.49
N ARG A 170 15.42 -7.73 -19.12
CA ARG A 170 16.85 -7.45 -18.95
C ARG A 170 17.22 -6.06 -19.47
N LYS A 171 16.63 -5.63 -20.59
CA LYS A 171 16.91 -4.34 -21.22
C LYS A 171 16.17 -3.20 -20.52
N ASN A 172 14.86 -3.35 -20.33
CA ASN A 172 13.97 -2.27 -19.96
C ASN A 172 13.55 -2.31 -18.49
N GLY A 173 13.48 -3.48 -17.85
CA GLY A 173 13.07 -3.65 -16.47
C GLY A 173 14.02 -3.00 -15.46
N ALA A 174 13.55 -2.79 -14.24
CA ALA A 174 14.29 -2.31 -13.07
C ALA A 174 14.33 -3.37 -11.97
N LEU A 175 15.32 -3.32 -11.10
CA LEU A 175 15.33 -4.10 -9.85
C LEU A 175 14.33 -3.47 -8.87
N LEU A 176 13.20 -4.12 -8.65
CA LEU A 176 12.07 -3.55 -7.92
C LEU A 176 12.17 -3.72 -6.42
N GLY A 177 12.62 -4.91 -5.96
CA GLY A 177 12.68 -5.18 -4.54
C GLY A 177 13.34 -6.51 -4.19
N ILE A 178 13.73 -6.64 -2.94
CA ILE A 178 14.07 -7.90 -2.27
C ILE A 178 13.41 -7.83 -0.90
N VAL A 179 12.69 -8.88 -0.51
CA VAL A 179 12.03 -8.99 0.79
C VAL A 179 12.26 -10.38 1.38
N LEU A 180 12.29 -10.52 2.70
CA LEU A 180 12.33 -11.84 3.34
C LEU A 180 11.00 -12.56 3.08
N ASP A 181 11.07 -13.74 2.46
CA ASP A 181 9.91 -14.61 2.22
C ASP A 181 9.75 -15.60 3.40
N LYS A 182 10.81 -16.34 3.72
CA LYS A 182 10.73 -17.40 4.72
C LYS A 182 12.08 -17.66 5.40
N THR A 183 12.01 -17.99 6.68
CA THR A 183 13.14 -18.50 7.46
C THR A 183 13.05 -20.03 7.49
N GLU A 184 14.06 -20.71 6.95
CA GLU A 184 14.18 -22.17 6.95
C GLU A 184 15.40 -22.61 7.78
N GLU A 185 15.44 -23.84 8.22
CA GLU A 185 16.50 -24.32 9.09
C GLU A 185 17.91 -24.05 8.54
N ASN A 186 18.14 -24.30 7.25
CA ASN A 186 19.45 -24.20 6.62
C ASN A 186 19.68 -22.96 5.78
N GLN A 187 18.64 -22.15 5.54
CA GLN A 187 18.72 -20.98 4.68
C GLN A 187 17.64 -19.95 4.98
N LEU A 188 17.93 -18.70 4.65
CA LEU A 188 16.94 -17.63 4.55
C LEU A 188 16.51 -17.50 3.09
N ARG A 189 15.21 -17.45 2.86
CA ARG A 189 14.62 -17.26 1.53
C ARG A 189 14.11 -15.84 1.39
N PHE A 190 14.42 -15.25 0.24
CA PHE A 190 13.98 -13.92 -0.11
C PHE A 190 13.27 -13.97 -1.45
N ALA A 191 12.20 -13.21 -1.58
CA ALA A 191 11.57 -12.92 -2.86
C ALA A 191 12.21 -11.66 -3.42
N ALA A 192 12.78 -11.78 -4.62
CA ALA A 192 13.28 -10.66 -5.40
C ALA A 192 12.40 -10.48 -6.64
N SER A 193 12.32 -9.26 -7.16
CA SER A 193 11.55 -8.95 -8.35
C SER A 193 12.28 -7.97 -9.26
N VAL A 194 12.24 -8.28 -10.57
CA VAL A 194 12.73 -7.41 -11.64
C VAL A 194 11.62 -7.22 -12.65
N GLY A 195 11.29 -5.99 -13.01
CA GLY A 195 10.17 -5.72 -13.90
C GLY A 195 9.99 -4.24 -14.22
N SER A 196 8.78 -3.87 -14.58
CA SER A 196 8.44 -2.50 -14.94
C SER A 196 8.71 -1.52 -13.79
N PRO A 197 9.40 -0.39 -14.04
CA PRO A 197 9.61 0.65 -13.03
C PRO A 197 8.35 1.46 -12.69
N ASP A 198 7.26 1.31 -13.45
CA ASP A 198 5.99 1.94 -13.13
C ASP A 198 5.34 1.26 -11.92
N VAL A 199 5.05 2.04 -10.87
CA VAL A 199 4.41 1.54 -9.64
C VAL A 199 2.98 1.03 -9.83
N LEU A 200 2.36 1.34 -10.97
CA LEU A 200 1.02 0.87 -11.32
C LEU A 200 1.05 -0.41 -12.18
N SER A 201 2.24 -0.83 -12.64
CA SER A 201 2.41 -2.05 -13.43
C SER A 201 2.53 -3.27 -12.51
N ASP A 202 1.93 -4.37 -12.92
CA ASP A 202 2.07 -5.70 -12.33
C ASP A 202 3.06 -6.61 -13.08
N GLN A 203 3.76 -6.05 -14.07
CA GLN A 203 4.72 -6.81 -14.88
C GLN A 203 6.07 -6.94 -14.19
N TYR A 204 6.36 -8.12 -13.67
CA TYR A 204 7.66 -8.45 -13.09
C TYR A 204 7.95 -9.95 -13.19
N ILE A 205 9.22 -10.28 -13.13
CA ILE A 205 9.72 -11.66 -13.00
C ILE A 205 10.02 -11.91 -11.53
N PRO A 206 9.32 -12.86 -10.88
CA PRO A 206 9.62 -13.26 -9.54
C PRO A 206 10.87 -14.14 -9.49
N ILE A 207 11.74 -13.88 -8.51
CA ILE A 207 13.00 -14.57 -8.33
C ILE A 207 13.15 -15.00 -6.89
N LEU A 208 13.41 -16.29 -6.69
CA LEU A 208 13.81 -16.84 -5.40
C LEU A 208 15.30 -16.60 -5.18
N LEU A 209 15.65 -15.86 -4.13
CA LEU A 209 17.02 -15.67 -3.69
C LEU A 209 17.18 -16.36 -2.33
N THR A 210 18.22 -17.19 -2.15
CA THR A 210 18.48 -17.85 -0.88
C THR A 210 19.87 -17.50 -0.37
N VAL A 211 19.97 -17.36 0.96
CA VAL A 211 21.23 -17.20 1.69
C VAL A 211 21.38 -18.35 2.67
N THR A 212 22.37 -19.20 2.46
CA THR A 212 22.61 -20.36 3.32
C THR A 212 23.30 -19.97 4.64
N ARG A 213 23.36 -20.91 5.62
CA ARG A 213 24.10 -20.75 6.86
C ARG A 213 25.61 -20.50 6.66
N MET A 214 26.14 -20.83 5.49
CA MET A 214 27.54 -20.57 5.14
C MET A 214 27.70 -19.23 4.40
N GLY A 215 26.62 -18.44 4.23
CA GLY A 215 26.64 -17.19 3.48
C GLY A 215 26.67 -17.37 1.95
N ALA A 216 26.49 -18.59 1.45
CA ALA A 216 26.38 -18.82 0.01
C ALA A 216 25.02 -18.31 -0.49
N VAL A 217 25.04 -17.69 -1.68
CA VAL A 217 23.84 -17.14 -2.35
C VAL A 217 23.51 -18.01 -3.56
N SER A 218 22.23 -18.34 -3.71
CA SER A 218 21.69 -18.93 -4.96
C SER A 218 20.44 -18.16 -5.40
N MET A 219 20.17 -18.21 -6.70
CA MET A 219 19.05 -17.52 -7.32
C MET A 219 18.40 -18.46 -8.36
N ALA A 220 17.06 -18.46 -8.40
CA ALA A 220 16.26 -19.22 -9.35
C ALA A 220 14.98 -18.43 -9.69
N LYS A 221 14.35 -18.71 -10.84
CA LYS A 221 12.98 -18.24 -11.06
C LYS A 221 12.05 -18.82 -9.99
N ASP A 222 11.09 -18.04 -9.54
CA ASP A 222 10.07 -18.51 -8.60
C ASP A 222 8.81 -18.94 -9.37
N ASP A 223 8.79 -20.19 -9.81
CA ASP A 223 7.69 -20.76 -10.58
C ASP A 223 6.46 -21.12 -9.73
N ARG A 224 6.51 -20.92 -8.42
CA ARG A 224 5.41 -21.25 -7.49
C ARG A 224 4.20 -20.32 -7.66
N LEU A 225 4.40 -19.10 -8.12
CA LEU A 225 3.32 -18.14 -8.39
C LEU A 225 2.51 -18.55 -9.64
N ASP A 226 3.15 -19.24 -10.59
CA ASP A 226 2.46 -19.75 -11.79
C ASP A 226 1.67 -21.02 -11.50
N ALA A 227 2.08 -21.81 -10.52
CA ALA A 227 1.41 -23.08 -10.15
C ALA A 227 0.10 -22.85 -9.35
N GLY A 228 -0.01 -21.77 -8.59
CA GLY A 228 -1.20 -21.43 -7.81
C GLY A 228 -2.42 -21.01 -8.65
N ALA A 229 -2.21 -20.62 -9.91
CA ALA A 229 -3.29 -20.22 -10.81
C ALA A 229 -4.00 -21.41 -11.48
N MET A 230 -3.49 -22.64 -11.36
CA MET A 230 -4.03 -23.84 -12.03
C MET A 230 -4.87 -24.75 -11.13
N GLU A 231 -4.96 -24.50 -9.82
CA GLU A 231 -5.69 -25.39 -8.90
C GLU A 231 -7.13 -25.01 -8.57
N GLU A 232 -7.67 -23.90 -9.11
CA GLU A 232 -9.04 -23.47 -8.77
C GLU A 232 -10.14 -23.86 -9.79
N ASP A 233 -9.87 -24.65 -10.83
CA ASP A 233 -10.87 -25.02 -11.84
C ASP A 233 -11.15 -26.54 -11.97
N GLU A 234 -10.96 -27.33 -10.92
CA GLU A 234 -11.45 -28.70 -10.85
C GLU A 234 -12.40 -28.91 -9.65
N GLY A 235 -13.64 -28.37 -9.75
CA GLY A 235 -14.65 -28.55 -8.71
C GLY A 235 -16.07 -28.45 -9.24
N VAL A 236 -16.50 -29.39 -10.11
CA VAL A 236 -17.87 -29.90 -10.42
C VAL A 236 -18.96 -28.91 -10.67
#